data_a0d91527886354642343fd6f052fd254
#
_entry.id   a0d91527886354642343fd6f052fd254
#
_cell.length_a   1.000
_cell.length_b   1.000
_cell.length_c   1.000
_cell.angle_alpha   90.00
_cell.angle_beta   90.00
_cell.angle_gamma   90.00
#
_symmetry.space_group_name_H-M   'P 1'
#
loop_
_entity.id
_entity.type
_entity.pdbx_description
1 polymer ?
#
loop_
_entity_poly.entity_id
_entity_poly.type
_entity_poly.pdbx_seq_one_letter_code
_entity_poly.pdbx_strand_id
1 'polypeptide(L)'
;MREFLLKIFSTTDGSAEIALFNFWHILYWLIIVGGSIGAAFLLKGKTQQAKQKTLRVLAWLLPSLYIADFLIMPLARTDFTIDVDKLPFHICTLLSFFVPFAQFNKKFDKVKDAIACLAIVSSLMYLTYPGAAVGDLTPWCYRVLQTFLYHGVLFAWGFLSVATGEITLDFKTIWKPLVGIAMIIVWALYGSTVYSHADHHFDWFFVTGSTFPFVPAPLMPFAVFVAVGGMCAIIHAIDLGVKKRLAKKSATQTVETIENESVEVEAVVAAADATETEKTEE
;
A
#
# COMPACT_ATOMS: atom_id res chain seq x y z
N MET A 1 10.47 -23.82 -25.44
CA MET A 1 10.35 -23.21 -24.10
C MET A 1 11.12 -21.89 -24.02
N ARG A 2 12.41 -21.85 -24.33
CA ARG A 2 13.23 -20.62 -24.30
C ARG A 2 12.66 -19.51 -25.20
N GLU A 3 12.34 -19.81 -26.48
CA GLU A 3 11.75 -18.82 -27.39
C GLU A 3 10.40 -18.29 -26.91
N PHE A 4 9.59 -19.16 -26.30
CA PHE A 4 8.33 -18.75 -25.68
C PHE A 4 8.56 -17.81 -24.48
N LEU A 5 9.52 -18.14 -23.61
CA LEU A 5 9.91 -17.26 -22.50
C LEU A 5 10.44 -15.92 -23.02
N LEU A 6 11.36 -15.93 -23.99
CA LEU A 6 11.88 -14.71 -24.61
C LEU A 6 10.78 -13.86 -25.22
N LYS A 7 9.75 -14.45 -25.80
CA LYS A 7 8.60 -13.71 -26.35
C LYS A 7 7.74 -13.05 -25.25
N ILE A 8 7.55 -13.73 -24.10
CA ILE A 8 6.85 -13.15 -22.93
C ILE A 8 7.70 -12.07 -22.29
N PHE A 9 9.02 -12.21 -22.31
CA PHE A 9 9.97 -11.26 -21.75
C PHE A 9 10.44 -10.23 -22.78
N SER A 10 10.11 -10.41 -24.07
CA SER A 10 10.42 -9.47 -25.14
C SER A 10 9.78 -8.14 -24.84
N THR A 11 10.60 -7.12 -24.89
CA THR A 11 10.26 -5.79 -24.40
C THR A 11 9.62 -4.91 -25.48
N THR A 12 9.74 -5.29 -26.76
CA THR A 12 9.35 -4.42 -27.87
C THR A 12 8.74 -5.21 -29.01
N ASP A 13 7.43 -5.29 -29.09
CA ASP A 13 6.73 -5.67 -30.32
C ASP A 13 6.25 -4.44 -31.11
N GLY A 14 6.55 -3.22 -30.62
CA GLY A 14 6.15 -1.96 -31.27
C GLY A 14 4.65 -1.65 -31.22
N SER A 15 3.84 -2.50 -30.58
CA SER A 15 2.38 -2.37 -30.61
C SER A 15 1.83 -1.35 -29.60
N ALA A 16 2.48 -1.19 -28.47
CA ALA A 16 2.15 -0.20 -27.44
C ALA A 16 3.30 -0.06 -26.45
N GLU A 17 3.50 1.13 -25.94
CA GLU A 17 4.48 1.45 -24.92
C GLU A 17 3.79 1.90 -23.64
N ILE A 18 4.37 1.59 -22.49
CA ILE A 18 3.91 2.17 -21.24
C ILE A 18 4.68 3.46 -20.95
N ALA A 19 3.98 4.57 -20.92
CA ALA A 19 4.52 5.88 -20.60
C ALA A 19 3.79 6.48 -19.40
N LEU A 20 4.42 7.45 -18.74
CA LEU A 20 3.82 8.15 -17.61
C LEU A 20 2.47 8.75 -18.02
N PHE A 21 1.46 8.45 -17.22
CA PHE A 21 0.09 8.95 -17.37
C PHE A 21 -0.60 8.61 -18.69
N ASN A 22 -0.05 7.66 -19.49
CA ASN A 22 -0.78 7.14 -20.63
C ASN A 22 -1.92 6.19 -20.18
N PHE A 23 -2.74 5.74 -21.14
CA PHE A 23 -3.87 4.86 -20.90
C PHE A 23 -3.49 3.60 -20.08
N TRP A 24 -2.39 2.94 -20.41
CA TRP A 24 -1.96 1.70 -19.76
C TRP A 24 -1.50 1.94 -18.32
N HIS A 25 -0.74 3.01 -18.08
CA HIS A 25 -0.32 3.38 -16.72
C HIS A 25 -1.54 3.70 -15.84
N ILE A 26 -2.47 4.54 -16.35
CA ILE A 26 -3.69 4.88 -15.63
C ILE A 26 -4.56 3.64 -15.39
N LEU A 27 -4.65 2.73 -16.35
CA LEU A 27 -5.41 1.49 -16.21
C LEU A 27 -4.84 0.61 -15.07
N TYR A 28 -3.52 0.39 -15.01
CA TYR A 28 -2.89 -0.35 -13.92
C TYR A 28 -3.13 0.33 -12.57
N TRP A 29 -2.99 1.65 -12.52
CA TRP A 29 -3.25 2.43 -11.32
C TRP A 29 -4.69 2.25 -10.82
N LEU A 30 -5.66 2.38 -11.73
CA LEU A 30 -7.08 2.18 -11.42
C LEU A 30 -7.40 0.76 -10.98
N ILE A 31 -6.85 -0.26 -11.62
CA ILE A 31 -7.03 -1.67 -11.22
C ILE A 31 -6.51 -1.89 -9.80
N ILE A 32 -5.32 -1.39 -9.48
CA ILE A 32 -4.70 -1.63 -8.18
C ILE A 32 -5.40 -0.85 -7.08
N VAL A 33 -5.54 0.46 -7.24
CA VAL A 33 -6.15 1.31 -6.21
C VAL A 33 -7.65 1.07 -6.13
N GLY A 34 -8.34 1.04 -7.26
CA GLY A 34 -9.77 0.76 -7.31
C GLY A 34 -10.10 -0.65 -6.82
N GLY A 35 -9.32 -1.65 -7.22
CA GLY A 35 -9.44 -3.03 -6.74
C GLY A 35 -9.23 -3.15 -5.23
N SER A 36 -8.25 -2.43 -4.67
CA SER A 36 -8.01 -2.40 -3.22
C SER A 36 -9.16 -1.73 -2.46
N ILE A 37 -9.71 -0.63 -2.99
CA ILE A 37 -10.89 0.03 -2.43
C ILE A 37 -12.10 -0.91 -2.50
N GLY A 38 -12.34 -1.55 -3.65
CA GLY A 38 -13.40 -2.54 -3.80
C GLY A 38 -13.27 -3.71 -2.83
N ALA A 39 -12.05 -4.23 -2.64
CA ALA A 39 -11.77 -5.28 -1.66
C ALA A 39 -12.06 -4.81 -0.22
N ALA A 40 -11.75 -3.56 0.13
CA ALA A 40 -12.09 -3.01 1.44
C ALA A 40 -13.60 -2.98 1.68
N PHE A 41 -14.40 -2.59 0.68
CA PHE A 41 -15.87 -2.64 0.77
C PHE A 41 -16.39 -4.07 0.92
N LEU A 42 -15.86 -5.03 0.17
CA LEU A 42 -16.23 -6.43 0.27
C LEU A 42 -15.88 -7.05 1.64
N LEU A 43 -14.81 -6.58 2.26
CA LEU A 43 -14.35 -7.05 3.56
C LEU A 43 -15.04 -6.35 4.74
N LYS A 44 -15.70 -5.20 4.53
CA LYS A 44 -16.30 -4.39 5.60
C LYS A 44 -17.29 -5.19 6.46
N GLY A 45 -18.13 -6.04 5.85
CA GLY A 45 -19.12 -6.87 6.56
C GLY A 45 -18.63 -8.27 6.92
N LYS A 46 -17.37 -8.62 6.65
CA LYS A 46 -16.84 -9.96 6.87
C LYS A 46 -16.31 -10.15 8.28
N THR A 47 -16.25 -11.43 8.68
CA THR A 47 -15.67 -11.83 9.97
C THR A 47 -14.19 -11.44 10.07
N GLN A 48 -13.71 -11.22 11.28
CA GLN A 48 -12.30 -10.91 11.53
C GLN A 48 -11.36 -12.01 10.96
N GLN A 49 -11.80 -13.27 11.03
CA GLN A 49 -11.05 -14.37 10.46
C GLN A 49 -10.90 -14.25 8.93
N ALA A 50 -11.94 -13.84 8.21
CA ALA A 50 -11.87 -13.64 6.76
C ALA A 50 -10.91 -12.49 6.39
N LYS A 51 -10.96 -11.36 7.14
CA LYS A 51 -10.03 -10.23 6.96
C LYS A 51 -8.59 -10.68 7.17
N GLN A 52 -8.32 -11.37 8.28
CA GLN A 52 -7.00 -11.91 8.60
C GLN A 52 -6.49 -12.90 7.53
N LYS A 53 -7.37 -13.78 7.03
CA LYS A 53 -7.00 -14.71 5.95
C LYS A 53 -6.56 -13.96 4.69
N THR A 54 -7.28 -12.92 4.29
CA THR A 54 -6.92 -12.09 3.13
C THR A 54 -5.56 -11.44 3.33
N LEU A 55 -5.33 -10.80 4.47
CA LEU A 55 -4.05 -10.14 4.78
C LEU A 55 -2.88 -11.13 4.83
N ARG A 56 -3.09 -12.34 5.35
CA ARG A 56 -2.08 -13.41 5.36
C ARG A 56 -1.71 -13.88 3.95
N VAL A 57 -2.70 -14.02 3.07
CA VAL A 57 -2.47 -14.38 1.67
C VAL A 57 -1.63 -13.30 0.97
N LEU A 58 -1.99 -12.02 1.12
CA LEU A 58 -1.23 -10.91 0.55
C LEU A 58 0.19 -10.85 1.11
N ALA A 59 0.36 -11.06 2.42
CA ALA A 59 1.66 -11.06 3.07
C ALA A 59 2.59 -12.18 2.57
N TRP A 60 2.07 -13.37 2.26
CA TRP A 60 2.85 -14.44 1.67
C TRP A 60 3.13 -14.24 0.18
N LEU A 61 2.20 -13.61 -0.53
CA LEU A 61 2.34 -13.37 -1.96
C LEU A 61 3.52 -12.43 -2.26
N LEU A 62 3.82 -11.46 -1.39
CA LEU A 62 4.93 -10.52 -1.57
C LEU A 62 6.31 -11.17 -1.73
N PRO A 63 6.82 -11.93 -0.74
CA PRO A 63 8.11 -12.59 -0.90
C PRO A 63 8.07 -13.65 -2.00
N SER A 64 6.93 -14.28 -2.25
CA SER A 64 6.79 -15.26 -3.34
C SER A 64 6.97 -14.61 -4.70
N LEU A 65 6.37 -13.44 -4.95
CA LEU A 65 6.55 -12.68 -6.19
C LEU A 65 7.99 -12.20 -6.35
N TYR A 66 8.62 -11.75 -5.27
CA TYR A 66 10.01 -11.31 -5.27
C TYR A 66 10.98 -12.47 -5.59
N ILE A 67 10.83 -13.61 -4.92
CA ILE A 67 11.65 -14.80 -5.13
C ILE A 67 11.41 -15.38 -6.55
N ALA A 68 10.15 -15.41 -7.00
CA ALA A 68 9.82 -15.85 -8.35
C ALA A 68 10.53 -15.00 -9.42
N ASP A 69 10.56 -13.66 -9.24
CA ASP A 69 11.28 -12.77 -10.15
C ASP A 69 12.79 -13.05 -10.16
N PHE A 70 13.37 -13.30 -8.99
CA PHE A 70 14.79 -13.69 -8.85
C PHE A 70 15.13 -15.01 -9.56
N LEU A 71 14.18 -15.95 -9.61
CA LEU A 71 14.38 -17.24 -10.27
C LEU A 71 14.08 -17.17 -11.78
N ILE A 72 13.04 -16.46 -12.16
CA ILE A 72 12.56 -16.43 -13.55
C ILE A 72 13.45 -15.56 -14.43
N MET A 73 13.90 -14.40 -13.95
CA MET A 73 14.70 -13.46 -14.76
C MET A 73 16.04 -14.05 -15.23
N PRO A 74 16.85 -14.73 -14.38
CA PRO A 74 18.06 -15.41 -14.85
C PRO A 74 17.80 -16.51 -15.89
N LEU A 75 16.66 -17.21 -15.80
CA LEU A 75 16.27 -18.22 -16.80
C LEU A 75 15.91 -17.60 -18.15
N ALA A 76 15.38 -16.37 -18.14
CA ALA A 76 15.07 -15.64 -19.36
C ALA A 76 16.31 -15.02 -20.01
N ARG A 77 17.34 -14.69 -19.22
CA ARG A 77 18.62 -14.16 -19.72
C ARG A 77 19.52 -15.27 -20.27
N THR A 78 20.36 -14.91 -21.24
CA THR A 78 21.30 -15.86 -21.84
C THR A 78 22.52 -16.14 -20.98
N ASP A 79 22.83 -15.24 -20.05
CA ASP A 79 24.03 -15.24 -19.23
C ASP A 79 23.82 -15.78 -17.80
N PHE A 80 22.57 -16.10 -17.43
CA PHE A 80 22.20 -16.55 -16.08
C PHE A 80 22.68 -15.64 -14.94
N THR A 81 22.95 -14.35 -15.23
CA THR A 81 23.40 -13.43 -14.21
C THR A 81 22.25 -12.97 -13.32
N ILE A 82 22.52 -12.84 -12.03
CA ILE A 82 21.60 -12.22 -11.08
C ILE A 82 21.62 -10.71 -11.29
N ASP A 83 20.44 -10.13 -11.38
CA ASP A 83 20.28 -8.69 -11.45
C ASP A 83 20.57 -8.06 -10.09
N VAL A 84 21.71 -7.38 -9.97
CA VAL A 84 22.15 -6.72 -8.74
C VAL A 84 21.17 -5.64 -8.32
N ASP A 85 20.48 -4.98 -9.25
CA ASP A 85 19.42 -4.01 -8.97
C ASP A 85 18.25 -4.59 -8.17
N LYS A 86 18.09 -5.92 -8.21
CA LYS A 86 17.07 -6.64 -7.45
C LYS A 86 17.42 -6.89 -5.99
N LEU A 87 18.65 -6.59 -5.56
CA LEU A 87 19.03 -6.74 -4.15
C LEU A 87 18.13 -5.88 -3.24
N PRO A 88 17.92 -6.29 -1.98
CA PRO A 88 16.92 -5.68 -1.10
C PRO A 88 17.39 -4.34 -0.49
N PHE A 89 17.79 -3.41 -1.36
CA PHE A 89 18.17 -2.04 -0.96
C PHE A 89 17.08 -1.00 -1.24
N HIS A 90 16.04 -1.36 -1.99
CA HIS A 90 14.84 -0.53 -2.12
C HIS A 90 13.87 -0.76 -0.97
N ILE A 91 13.12 0.27 -0.60
CA ILE A 91 12.09 0.19 0.45
C ILE A 91 11.05 -0.91 0.15
N CYS A 92 10.59 -1.04 -1.10
CA CYS A 92 9.58 -2.02 -1.47
C CYS A 92 10.11 -3.46 -1.30
N THR A 93 11.37 -3.72 -1.67
CA THR A 93 11.98 -5.04 -1.53
C THR A 93 12.23 -5.41 -0.06
N LEU A 94 12.65 -4.46 0.78
CA LEU A 94 12.72 -4.67 2.22
C LEU A 94 11.35 -4.97 2.83
N LEU A 95 10.32 -4.21 2.44
CA LEU A 95 8.96 -4.41 2.95
C LEU A 95 8.38 -5.77 2.56
N SER A 96 8.79 -6.37 1.42
CA SER A 96 8.33 -7.71 1.06
C SER A 96 8.74 -8.78 2.07
N PHE A 97 9.80 -8.55 2.82
CA PHE A 97 10.23 -9.42 3.92
C PHE A 97 9.61 -8.99 5.26
N PHE A 98 9.53 -7.69 5.54
CA PHE A 98 9.00 -7.20 6.81
C PHE A 98 7.48 -7.39 6.94
N VAL A 99 6.73 -7.35 5.83
CA VAL A 99 5.27 -7.55 5.84
C VAL A 99 4.88 -8.94 6.37
N PRO A 100 5.47 -10.07 5.93
CA PRO A 100 5.22 -11.37 6.56
C PRO A 100 5.53 -11.38 8.06
N PHE A 101 6.66 -10.82 8.47
CA PHE A 101 6.98 -10.75 9.90
C PHE A 101 5.94 -9.94 10.67
N ALA A 102 5.51 -8.80 10.14
CA ALA A 102 4.46 -7.98 10.74
C ALA A 102 3.10 -8.71 10.79
N GLN A 103 2.81 -9.57 9.82
CA GLN A 103 1.55 -10.30 9.76
C GLN A 103 1.49 -11.53 10.65
N PHE A 104 2.62 -12.23 10.84
CA PHE A 104 2.65 -13.54 11.50
C PHE A 104 3.35 -13.54 12.86
N ASN A 105 4.14 -12.51 13.19
CA ASN A 105 4.93 -12.48 14.41
C ASN A 105 4.50 -11.32 15.32
N LYS A 106 3.92 -11.66 16.47
CA LYS A 106 3.46 -10.69 17.49
C LYS A 106 4.55 -9.73 17.99
N LYS A 107 5.83 -10.09 17.88
CA LYS A 107 6.93 -9.17 18.25
C LYS A 107 6.96 -7.91 17.39
N PHE A 108 6.41 -7.98 16.18
CA PHE A 108 6.31 -6.86 15.24
C PHE A 108 5.05 -6.00 15.44
N ASP A 109 4.11 -6.37 16.31
CA ASP A 109 2.87 -5.60 16.55
C ASP A 109 3.15 -4.14 16.92
N LYS A 110 4.27 -3.87 17.61
CA LYS A 110 4.68 -2.51 17.99
C LYS A 110 5.09 -1.60 16.83
N VAL A 111 5.44 -2.18 15.67
CA VAL A 111 5.91 -1.45 14.47
C VAL A 111 5.05 -1.76 13.24
N LYS A 112 3.99 -2.54 13.41
CA LYS A 112 3.09 -2.96 12.33
C LYS A 112 2.41 -1.76 11.64
N ASP A 113 2.07 -0.72 12.42
CA ASP A 113 1.55 0.55 11.96
C ASP A 113 2.54 1.28 11.02
N ALA A 114 3.82 1.32 11.39
CA ALA A 114 4.86 1.90 10.56
C ALA A 114 5.06 1.11 9.25
N ILE A 115 5.11 -0.22 9.33
CA ILE A 115 5.26 -1.08 8.15
C ILE A 115 4.07 -0.90 7.20
N ALA A 116 2.84 -0.82 7.70
CA ALA A 116 1.66 -0.58 6.87
C ALA A 116 1.67 0.82 6.22
N CYS A 117 2.04 1.85 6.97
CA CYS A 117 2.19 3.20 6.43
C CYS A 117 3.25 3.23 5.31
N LEU A 118 4.42 2.65 5.54
CA LEU A 118 5.51 2.59 4.56
C LEU A 118 5.11 1.76 3.33
N ALA A 119 4.36 0.68 3.50
CA ALA A 119 3.85 -0.13 2.40
C ALA A 119 2.91 0.67 1.49
N ILE A 120 1.99 1.46 2.07
CA ILE A 120 1.10 2.35 1.32
C ILE A 120 1.91 3.42 0.58
N VAL A 121 2.78 4.14 1.29
CA VAL A 121 3.53 5.27 0.73
C VAL A 121 4.46 4.81 -0.38
N SER A 122 5.29 3.79 -0.14
CA SER A 122 6.26 3.31 -1.13
C SER A 122 5.58 2.78 -2.39
N SER A 123 4.46 2.07 -2.23
CA SER A 123 3.70 1.56 -3.37
C SER A 123 3.04 2.68 -4.15
N LEU A 124 2.42 3.67 -3.50
CA LEU A 124 1.84 4.84 -4.17
C LEU A 124 2.89 5.65 -4.92
N MET A 125 4.07 5.85 -4.33
CA MET A 125 5.17 6.52 -5.03
C MET A 125 5.54 5.77 -6.31
N TYR A 126 5.72 4.46 -6.22
CA TYR A 126 6.03 3.65 -7.39
C TYR A 126 4.89 3.64 -8.41
N LEU A 127 3.65 3.45 -7.98
CA LEU A 127 2.48 3.46 -8.87
C LEU A 127 2.28 4.81 -9.56
N THR A 128 2.72 5.92 -8.94
CA THR A 128 2.67 7.25 -9.55
C THR A 128 3.81 7.49 -10.51
N TYR A 129 5.00 6.98 -10.20
CA TYR A 129 6.20 7.10 -11.02
C TYR A 129 6.91 5.75 -11.17
N PRO A 130 6.40 4.86 -12.04
CA PRO A 130 6.96 3.51 -12.23
C PRO A 130 8.20 3.53 -13.14
N GLY A 131 9.27 4.21 -12.72
CA GLY A 131 10.47 4.45 -13.52
C GLY A 131 11.11 3.19 -14.13
N ALA A 132 11.00 2.04 -13.44
CA ALA A 132 11.51 0.77 -13.95
C ALA A 132 10.59 0.07 -14.98
N ALA A 133 9.34 0.54 -15.13
CA ALA A 133 8.35 -0.04 -16.03
C ALA A 133 7.98 0.88 -17.20
N VAL A 134 8.48 2.11 -17.20
CA VAL A 134 8.22 3.11 -18.25
C VAL A 134 9.36 3.08 -19.29
N GLY A 135 9.03 3.28 -20.54
CA GLY A 135 9.95 3.30 -21.67
C GLY A 135 9.51 2.32 -22.76
N ASP A 136 10.45 1.72 -23.47
CA ASP A 136 10.22 0.83 -24.61
C ASP A 136 9.60 -0.54 -24.21
N LEU A 137 8.89 -0.59 -23.10
CA LEU A 137 8.27 -1.81 -22.59
C LEU A 137 6.79 -1.89 -22.99
N THR A 138 6.37 -3.05 -23.48
CA THR A 138 4.96 -3.29 -23.73
C THR A 138 4.20 -3.47 -22.42
N PRO A 139 2.95 -2.99 -22.32
CA PRO A 139 2.18 -3.07 -21.07
C PRO A 139 1.99 -4.49 -20.53
N TRP A 140 1.95 -5.48 -21.38
CA TRP A 140 1.77 -6.90 -21.02
C TRP A 140 3.04 -7.71 -20.92
N CYS A 141 4.23 -7.10 -21.05
CA CYS A 141 5.44 -7.84 -20.80
C CYS A 141 5.59 -8.22 -19.32
N TYR A 142 6.29 -9.33 -19.07
CA TYR A 142 6.46 -9.86 -17.72
C TYR A 142 6.96 -8.80 -16.72
N ARG A 143 7.96 -8.01 -17.10
CA ARG A 143 8.56 -6.99 -16.22
C ARG A 143 7.52 -5.97 -15.74
N VAL A 144 6.67 -5.49 -16.65
CA VAL A 144 5.59 -4.53 -16.34
C VAL A 144 4.56 -5.19 -15.44
N LEU A 145 4.03 -6.36 -15.85
CA LEU A 145 3.00 -7.08 -15.09
C LEU A 145 3.48 -7.44 -13.67
N GLN A 146 4.69 -8.00 -13.56
CA GLN A 146 5.28 -8.40 -12.28
C GLN A 146 5.44 -7.19 -11.35
N THR A 147 5.98 -6.09 -11.89
CA THR A 147 6.26 -4.89 -11.09
C THR A 147 4.97 -4.23 -10.59
N PHE A 148 3.95 -4.07 -11.45
CA PHE A 148 2.66 -3.53 -11.03
C PHE A 148 1.93 -4.48 -10.07
N LEU A 149 1.95 -5.79 -10.31
CA LEU A 149 1.37 -6.77 -9.40
C LEU A 149 2.05 -6.73 -8.03
N TYR A 150 3.36 -6.71 -8.01
CA TYR A 150 4.15 -6.68 -6.78
C TYR A 150 3.83 -5.44 -5.92
N HIS A 151 3.89 -4.23 -6.52
CA HIS A 151 3.55 -2.99 -5.82
C HIS A 151 2.05 -2.91 -5.49
N GLY A 152 1.20 -3.49 -6.33
CA GLY A 152 -0.22 -3.60 -6.07
C GLY A 152 -0.55 -4.46 -4.86
N VAL A 153 0.12 -5.60 -4.70
CA VAL A 153 -0.04 -6.48 -3.52
C VAL A 153 0.49 -5.80 -2.26
N LEU A 154 1.62 -5.09 -2.35
CA LEU A 154 2.18 -4.33 -1.24
C LEU A 154 1.23 -3.19 -0.79
N PHE A 155 0.70 -2.43 -1.76
CA PHE A 155 -0.33 -1.42 -1.52
C PHE A 155 -1.58 -2.02 -0.88
N ALA A 156 -2.11 -3.10 -1.47
CA ALA A 156 -3.33 -3.74 -1.00
C ALA A 156 -3.18 -4.25 0.45
N TRP A 157 -2.04 -4.86 0.80
CA TRP A 157 -1.80 -5.30 2.17
C TRP A 157 -1.81 -4.12 3.15
N GLY A 158 -1.04 -3.06 2.88
CA GLY A 158 -0.99 -1.88 3.73
C GLY A 158 -2.34 -1.19 3.86
N PHE A 159 -2.98 -0.92 2.73
CA PHE A 159 -4.28 -0.24 2.66
C PHE A 159 -5.40 -1.04 3.35
N LEU A 160 -5.53 -2.33 3.04
CA LEU A 160 -6.55 -3.18 3.64
C LEU A 160 -6.33 -3.38 5.14
N SER A 161 -5.07 -3.45 5.60
CA SER A 161 -4.77 -3.53 7.03
C SER A 161 -5.33 -2.33 7.80
N VAL A 162 -5.26 -1.13 7.23
CA VAL A 162 -5.81 0.09 7.82
C VAL A 162 -7.33 0.17 7.60
N ALA A 163 -7.80 -0.05 6.37
CA ALA A 163 -9.22 0.10 6.01
C ALA A 163 -10.14 -0.91 6.70
N THR A 164 -9.63 -2.10 7.05
CA THR A 164 -10.39 -3.12 7.79
C THR A 164 -10.32 -2.95 9.31
N GLY A 165 -9.55 -1.97 9.79
CA GLY A 165 -9.36 -1.70 11.22
C GLY A 165 -8.39 -2.66 11.93
N GLU A 166 -7.65 -3.48 11.17
CA GLU A 166 -6.63 -4.38 11.72
C GLU A 166 -5.44 -3.61 12.28
N ILE A 167 -5.10 -2.51 11.63
CA ILE A 167 -4.06 -1.56 12.04
C ILE A 167 -4.69 -0.17 12.15
N THR A 168 -4.35 0.52 13.21
CA THR A 168 -4.71 1.95 13.39
C THR A 168 -3.47 2.80 13.25
N LEU A 169 -3.54 3.82 12.39
CA LEU A 169 -2.51 4.84 12.32
C LEU A 169 -2.81 5.92 13.36
N ASP A 170 -1.83 6.26 14.19
CA ASP A 170 -1.92 7.34 15.17
C ASP A 170 -0.80 8.35 14.94
N PHE A 171 -1.11 9.64 14.91
CA PHE A 171 -0.11 10.70 14.81
C PHE A 171 0.95 10.63 15.92
N LYS A 172 0.60 10.12 17.09
CA LYS A 172 1.55 9.92 18.20
C LYS A 172 2.67 8.92 17.84
N THR A 173 2.41 8.03 16.88
CA THR A 173 3.36 7.00 16.46
C THR A 173 4.02 7.29 15.11
N ILE A 174 3.78 8.48 14.52
CA ILE A 174 4.34 8.89 13.22
C ILE A 174 5.88 8.86 13.19
N TRP A 175 6.52 9.03 14.33
CA TRP A 175 7.97 8.93 14.43
C TRP A 175 8.50 7.55 14.03
N LYS A 176 7.71 6.46 14.17
CA LYS A 176 8.12 5.10 13.82
C LYS A 176 8.39 4.94 12.32
N PRO A 177 7.46 5.28 11.38
CA PRO A 177 7.78 5.25 9.96
C PRO A 177 8.91 6.21 9.60
N LEU A 178 9.07 7.37 10.27
CA LEU A 178 10.20 8.28 10.03
C LEU A 178 11.55 7.63 10.40
N VAL A 179 11.63 6.95 11.53
CA VAL A 179 12.82 6.15 11.88
C VAL A 179 13.04 5.03 10.86
N GLY A 180 11.98 4.35 10.44
CA GLY A 180 12.05 3.33 9.39
C GLY A 180 12.64 3.87 8.09
N ILE A 181 12.20 5.05 7.63
CA ILE A 181 12.74 5.70 6.43
C ILE A 181 14.23 6.02 6.62
N ALA A 182 14.63 6.60 7.77
CA ALA A 182 16.03 6.91 8.04
C ALA A 182 16.92 5.66 7.98
N MET A 183 16.47 4.55 8.56
CA MET A 183 17.18 3.27 8.51
C MET A 183 17.29 2.73 7.08
N ILE A 184 16.22 2.84 6.28
CA ILE A 184 16.20 2.41 4.88
C ILE A 184 17.14 3.26 4.03
N ILE A 185 17.19 4.58 4.26
CA ILE A 185 18.14 5.48 3.57
C ILE A 185 19.58 5.07 3.87
N VAL A 186 19.92 4.82 5.15
CA VAL A 186 21.26 4.36 5.52
C VAL A 186 21.59 3.02 4.87
N TRP A 187 20.64 2.10 4.82
CA TRP A 187 20.79 0.80 4.17
C TRP A 187 20.99 0.93 2.65
N ALA A 188 20.22 1.79 1.99
CA ALA A 188 20.36 2.08 0.57
C ALA A 188 21.69 2.74 0.24
N LEU A 189 22.16 3.70 1.07
CA LEU A 189 23.48 4.34 0.93
C LEU A 189 24.61 3.30 1.07
N TYR A 190 24.50 2.40 2.05
CA TYR A 190 25.45 1.30 2.21
C TYR A 190 25.50 0.45 0.93
N GLY A 191 24.34 -0.01 0.43
CA GLY A 191 24.27 -0.78 -0.81
C GLY A 191 24.90 -0.04 -1.98
N SER A 192 24.48 1.21 -2.21
CA SER A 192 24.99 2.05 -3.30
C SER A 192 26.52 2.22 -3.21
N THR A 193 27.08 2.35 -2.01
CA THR A 193 28.53 2.49 -1.83
C THR A 193 29.28 1.19 -2.10
N VAL A 194 28.74 0.05 -1.61
CA VAL A 194 29.44 -1.25 -1.69
C VAL A 194 29.41 -1.84 -3.11
N TYR A 195 28.28 -1.66 -3.82
CA TYR A 195 28.08 -2.29 -5.13
C TYR A 195 28.39 -1.39 -6.31
N SER A 196 28.44 -0.05 -6.15
CA SER A 196 28.84 0.84 -7.22
C SER A 196 30.34 0.71 -7.54
N HIS A 197 30.68 0.73 -8.82
CA HIS A 197 32.02 0.69 -9.35
C HIS A 197 32.15 1.63 -10.56
N ALA A 198 33.35 1.75 -11.13
CA ALA A 198 33.65 2.76 -12.16
C ALA A 198 32.70 2.74 -13.36
N ASP A 199 32.23 1.56 -13.76
CA ASP A 199 31.42 1.37 -14.96
C ASP A 199 29.91 1.32 -14.67
N HIS A 200 29.49 1.22 -13.39
CA HIS A 200 28.07 1.12 -13.03
C HIS A 200 27.79 1.69 -11.65
N HIS A 201 26.92 2.69 -11.62
CA HIS A 201 26.41 3.30 -10.40
C HIS A 201 25.03 2.78 -10.05
N PHE A 202 24.91 2.20 -8.83
CA PHE A 202 23.64 1.80 -8.27
C PHE A 202 23.07 2.92 -7.39
N ASP A 203 21.86 3.34 -7.67
CA ASP A 203 21.14 4.36 -6.91
C ASP A 203 19.84 3.78 -6.29
N TRP A 204 20.03 2.88 -5.34
CA TRP A 204 18.87 2.34 -4.63
C TRP A 204 18.17 3.41 -3.80
N PHE A 205 16.86 3.41 -3.88
CA PHE A 205 16.00 4.35 -3.17
C PHE A 205 16.28 5.83 -3.50
N PHE A 206 16.94 6.08 -4.65
CA PHE A 206 17.24 7.43 -5.17
C PHE A 206 18.05 8.31 -4.21
N VAL A 207 18.95 7.71 -3.43
CA VAL A 207 19.71 8.42 -2.40
C VAL A 207 21.06 8.96 -2.85
N THR A 208 21.58 8.51 -4.01
CA THR A 208 22.89 8.92 -4.53
C THR A 208 22.81 9.66 -5.86
N GLY A 209 21.73 9.46 -6.62
CA GLY A 209 21.52 10.04 -7.93
C GLY A 209 20.88 11.43 -7.92
N SER A 210 20.73 12.01 -9.10
CA SER A 210 20.06 13.29 -9.33
C SER A 210 18.61 13.09 -9.78
N THR A 211 17.85 12.26 -9.09
CA THR A 211 16.43 12.00 -9.40
C THR A 211 15.60 13.29 -9.41
N PHE A 212 15.94 14.23 -8.52
CA PHE A 212 15.38 15.57 -8.53
C PHE A 212 16.43 16.55 -9.09
N PRO A 213 16.30 17.04 -10.33
CA PRO A 213 17.34 17.83 -10.98
C PRO A 213 17.68 19.15 -10.28
N PHE A 214 16.82 19.61 -9.38
CA PHE A 214 17.01 20.81 -8.56
C PHE A 214 17.62 20.53 -7.18
N VAL A 215 17.85 19.24 -6.82
CA VAL A 215 18.45 18.86 -5.54
C VAL A 215 19.88 18.37 -5.78
N PRO A 216 20.90 19.00 -5.18
CA PRO A 216 22.26 18.48 -5.24
C PRO A 216 22.38 17.05 -4.68
N ALA A 217 23.17 16.20 -5.32
CA ALA A 217 23.31 14.80 -4.94
C ALA A 217 23.58 14.54 -3.42
N PRO A 218 24.44 15.34 -2.72
CA PRO A 218 24.65 15.16 -1.29
C PRO A 218 23.41 15.41 -0.42
N LEU A 219 22.43 16.16 -0.93
CA LEU A 219 21.17 16.47 -0.23
C LEU A 219 20.04 15.49 -0.57
N MET A 220 20.26 14.57 -1.51
CA MET A 220 19.24 13.60 -1.94
C MET A 220 18.71 12.73 -0.79
N PRO A 221 19.52 12.18 0.13
CA PRO A 221 19.00 11.41 1.25
C PRO A 221 18.03 12.21 2.11
N PHE A 222 18.33 13.51 2.32
CA PHE A 222 17.44 14.40 3.07
C PHE A 222 16.14 14.71 2.29
N ALA A 223 16.26 14.99 0.99
CA ALA A 223 15.08 15.23 0.14
C ALA A 223 14.14 14.02 0.10
N VAL A 224 14.68 12.81 -0.04
CA VAL A 224 13.92 11.56 0.01
C VAL A 224 13.26 11.38 1.38
N PHE A 225 14.00 11.65 2.47
CA PHE A 225 13.45 11.58 3.82
C PHE A 225 12.25 12.53 4.00
N VAL A 226 12.37 13.77 3.56
CA VAL A 226 11.29 14.78 3.64
C VAL A 226 10.10 14.39 2.77
N ALA A 227 10.33 13.93 1.53
CA ALA A 227 9.27 13.55 0.61
C ALA A 227 8.48 12.35 1.14
N VAL A 228 9.14 11.26 1.51
CA VAL A 228 8.50 10.03 2.01
C VAL A 228 7.87 10.29 3.40
N GLY A 229 8.56 11.01 4.27
CA GLY A 229 8.04 11.40 5.58
C GLY A 229 6.81 12.29 5.49
N GLY A 230 6.80 13.26 4.57
CA GLY A 230 5.65 14.09 4.26
C GLY A 230 4.44 13.28 3.80
N MET A 231 4.66 12.29 2.92
CA MET A 231 3.60 11.37 2.50
C MET A 231 3.08 10.52 3.67
N CYS A 232 3.93 10.05 4.56
CA CYS A 232 3.49 9.38 5.79
C CYS A 232 2.59 10.28 6.64
N ALA A 233 2.95 11.57 6.80
CA ALA A 233 2.11 12.53 7.51
C ALA A 233 0.75 12.74 6.83
N ILE A 234 0.71 12.81 5.51
CA ILE A 234 -0.53 12.93 4.74
C ILE A 234 -1.42 11.69 4.96
N ILE A 235 -0.87 10.48 4.90
CA ILE A 235 -1.63 9.24 5.14
C ILE A 235 -2.22 9.22 6.56
N HIS A 236 -1.45 9.59 7.57
CA HIS A 236 -1.95 9.72 8.95
C HIS A 236 -3.06 10.78 9.07
N ALA A 237 -2.93 11.91 8.38
CA ALA A 237 -3.95 12.97 8.36
C ALA A 237 -5.25 12.50 7.70
N ILE A 238 -5.16 11.78 6.58
CA ILE A 238 -6.30 11.20 5.88
C ILE A 238 -7.03 10.20 6.80
N ASP A 239 -6.30 9.27 7.43
CA ASP A 239 -6.88 8.27 8.34
C ASP A 239 -7.59 8.94 9.53
N LEU A 240 -6.96 9.94 10.14
CA LEU A 240 -7.57 10.74 11.21
C LEU A 240 -8.84 11.45 10.74
N GLY A 241 -8.82 12.05 9.55
CA GLY A 241 -9.98 12.71 8.95
C GLY A 241 -11.14 11.76 8.71
N VAL A 242 -10.86 10.58 8.19
CA VAL A 242 -11.86 9.53 7.96
C VAL A 242 -12.47 9.07 9.29
N LYS A 243 -11.65 8.78 10.30
CA LYS A 243 -12.11 8.37 11.65
C LYS A 243 -13.01 9.43 12.30
N LYS A 244 -12.64 10.71 12.23
CA LYS A 244 -13.47 11.80 12.75
C LYS A 244 -14.83 11.89 12.05
N ARG A 245 -14.86 11.73 10.72
CA ARG A 245 -16.13 11.74 9.95
C ARG A 245 -17.03 10.55 10.32
N LEU A 246 -16.45 9.35 10.45
CA LEU A 246 -17.21 8.16 10.83
C LEU A 246 -17.76 8.28 12.27
N ALA A 247 -16.98 8.77 13.22
CA ALA A 247 -17.41 9.01 14.58
C ALA A 247 -18.56 10.02 14.65
N LYS A 248 -18.47 11.13 13.89
CA LYS A 248 -19.56 12.13 13.82
C LYS A 248 -20.85 11.50 13.25
N LYS A 249 -20.74 10.71 12.18
CA LYS A 249 -21.91 10.06 11.57
C LYS A 249 -22.57 9.07 12.54
N SER A 250 -21.79 8.29 13.28
CA SER A 250 -22.30 7.35 14.27
C SER A 250 -23.02 8.09 15.42
N ALA A 251 -22.45 9.19 15.92
CA ALA A 251 -23.09 9.99 16.95
C ALA A 251 -24.44 10.58 16.49
N THR A 252 -24.52 11.09 15.25
CA THR A 252 -25.77 11.61 14.69
C THR A 252 -26.84 10.51 14.59
N GLN A 253 -26.48 9.32 14.10
CA GLN A 253 -27.41 8.20 14.01
C GLN A 253 -27.92 7.73 15.38
N THR A 254 -27.07 7.75 16.41
CA THR A 254 -27.47 7.40 17.77
C THR A 254 -28.50 8.42 18.31
N VAL A 255 -28.30 9.71 18.09
CA VAL A 255 -29.24 10.76 18.51
C VAL A 255 -30.60 10.60 17.81
N GLU A 256 -30.59 10.39 16.47
CA GLU A 256 -31.84 10.17 15.71
C GLU A 256 -32.60 8.93 16.18
N THR A 257 -31.88 7.87 16.55
CA THR A 257 -32.51 6.62 17.06
C THR A 257 -33.17 6.86 18.43
N ILE A 258 -32.48 7.56 19.34
CA ILE A 258 -33.03 7.89 20.68
C ILE A 258 -34.24 8.82 20.56
N GLU A 259 -34.20 9.79 19.65
CA GLU A 259 -35.29 10.74 19.42
C GLU A 259 -36.53 10.01 18.85
N ASN A 260 -36.35 9.07 17.92
CA ASN A 260 -37.43 8.24 17.40
C ASN A 260 -38.02 7.28 18.46
N GLU A 261 -37.20 6.65 19.27
CA GLU A 261 -37.65 5.78 20.37
C GLU A 261 -38.42 6.59 21.44
N SER A 262 -38.02 7.83 21.75
CA SER A 262 -38.75 8.68 22.70
C SER A 262 -40.13 9.12 22.19
N VAL A 263 -40.24 9.41 20.89
CA VAL A 263 -41.53 9.74 20.25
C VAL A 263 -42.48 8.53 20.25
N GLU A 264 -41.95 7.32 20.03
CA GLU A 264 -42.76 6.10 20.04
C GLU A 264 -43.26 5.77 21.46
N VAL A 265 -42.43 5.97 22.48
CA VAL A 265 -42.83 5.81 23.88
C VAL A 265 -43.89 6.84 24.30
N GLU A 266 -43.76 8.10 23.91
CA GLU A 266 -44.79 9.15 24.18
C GLU A 266 -46.13 8.79 23.50
N ALA A 267 -46.09 8.29 22.25
CA ALA A 267 -47.31 7.89 21.56
C ALA A 267 -48.01 6.71 22.23
N VAL A 268 -47.24 5.72 22.75
CA VAL A 268 -47.79 4.57 23.48
C VAL A 268 -48.39 5.00 24.81
N VAL A 269 -47.74 5.90 25.53
CA VAL A 269 -48.29 6.45 26.82
C VAL A 269 -49.56 7.25 26.56
N ALA A 270 -49.59 8.10 25.54
CA ALA A 270 -50.81 8.87 25.20
C ALA A 270 -51.98 7.94 24.78
N ALA A 271 -51.71 6.85 24.10
CA ALA A 271 -52.74 5.85 23.73
C ALA A 271 -53.26 5.06 24.95
N ALA A 272 -52.40 4.78 25.92
CA ALA A 272 -52.79 4.14 27.18
C ALA A 272 -53.67 5.03 28.03
N ASP A 273 -53.32 6.31 28.19
CA ASP A 273 -54.13 7.29 28.92
C ASP A 273 -55.51 7.53 28.29
N ALA A 274 -55.61 7.52 26.96
CA ALA A 274 -56.88 7.65 26.25
C ALA A 274 -57.81 6.45 26.50
N THR A 275 -57.26 5.24 26.66
CA THR A 275 -58.02 4.03 26.93
C THR A 275 -58.51 3.93 28.39
N GLU A 276 -57.83 4.56 29.33
CA GLU A 276 -58.21 4.62 30.73
C GLU A 276 -59.35 5.62 30.99
N THR A 277 -59.36 6.75 30.29
CA THR A 277 -60.44 7.77 30.35
C THR A 277 -61.77 7.24 29.79
N GLU A 278 -61.78 6.42 28.79
CA GLU A 278 -62.98 5.86 28.18
C GLU A 278 -63.69 4.80 29.11
N LYS A 279 -62.94 4.17 30.00
CA LYS A 279 -63.44 3.20 30.98
C LYS A 279 -64.04 3.78 32.25
N THR A 280 -63.84 5.07 32.49
CA THR A 280 -64.36 5.77 33.69
C THR A 280 -65.66 6.53 33.42
N GLU A 281 -66.14 6.56 32.16
CA GLU A 281 -67.40 7.21 31.77
C GLU A 281 -68.59 6.20 31.54
N GLU A 282 -68.37 4.88 31.71
CA GLU A 282 -69.43 3.87 31.74
C GLU A 282 -69.78 3.51 33.22
#